data_40ead675b9cc97c666e5f67b6c11e6f0
#
_entry.id   40ead675b9cc97c666e5f67b6c11e6f0
#
_cell.length_a   1.000
_cell.length_b   1.000
_cell.length_c   1.000
_cell.angle_alpha   90.00
_cell.angle_beta   90.00
_cell.angle_gamma   90.00
#
_symmetry.space_group_name_H-M   'P 1'
#
loop_
_entity.id
_entity.type
_entity.pdbx_description
1 polymer ?
#
loop_
_entity_poly.entity_id
_entity_poly.type
_entity_poly.pdbx_seq_one_letter_code
_entity_poly.pdbx_strand_id
1 'polypeptide(L)'
;ARVVSAKNDLSAYPNLILNNIEFDSRLIQDGDIFLPLKGARDGHEFIPTAFDKGAVVTLSEKKVAFPHILVKNTEQAFQVLAAYYLEKTKVDVIAITGSNGKTTTKDMAAQIIETTYRTYKTQGNYNNQIGLPYTVLHMPEGTQKLVLEMGQDHMGDIHLLSTLAKPKLAVITLIGESHLEFFGTRDKIAEGKLQIVD
;
A
#
# COMPACT_ATOMS: atom_id res chain seq x y z
N ALA A 1 -15.69 2.90 6.51
CA ALA A 1 -15.89 2.95 7.98
C ALA A 1 -15.79 1.56 8.62
N ARG A 2 -16.63 0.59 8.26
CA ARG A 2 -16.62 -0.77 8.87
C ARG A 2 -15.28 -1.48 8.70
N VAL A 3 -14.70 -1.43 7.52
CA VAL A 3 -13.43 -2.08 7.16
C VAL A 3 -12.28 -1.64 8.07
N VAL A 4 -12.21 -0.35 8.37
CA VAL A 4 -11.14 0.24 9.21
C VAL A 4 -11.51 0.35 10.69
N SER A 5 -12.63 -0.25 11.11
CA SER A 5 -13.11 -0.21 12.48
C SER A 5 -13.20 1.23 13.02
N ALA A 6 -13.90 2.09 12.26
CA ALA A 6 -14.10 3.49 12.62
C ALA A 6 -14.70 3.64 14.02
N LYS A 7 -14.17 4.58 14.81
CA LYS A 7 -14.56 4.80 16.21
C LYS A 7 -15.60 5.93 16.39
N ASN A 8 -15.93 6.65 15.32
CA ASN A 8 -16.89 7.75 15.35
C ASN A 8 -18.13 7.41 14.54
N ASP A 9 -19.22 8.09 14.86
CA ASP A 9 -20.44 8.04 14.07
C ASP A 9 -20.24 8.82 12.75
N LEU A 10 -20.59 8.16 11.65
CA LEU A 10 -20.50 8.70 10.28
C LEU A 10 -21.87 8.89 9.64
N SER A 11 -22.95 8.79 10.41
CA SER A 11 -24.33 8.95 9.93
C SER A 11 -24.59 10.32 9.28
N ALA A 12 -23.83 11.35 9.68
CA ALA A 12 -23.89 12.67 9.06
C ALA A 12 -23.35 12.72 7.61
N TYR A 13 -22.64 11.65 7.16
CA TYR A 13 -22.01 11.58 5.84
C TYR A 13 -22.43 10.34 5.06
N PRO A 14 -23.75 10.07 4.87
CA PRO A 14 -24.23 8.77 4.37
C PRO A 14 -23.88 8.48 2.91
N ASN A 15 -23.62 9.49 2.10
CA ASN A 15 -23.50 9.38 0.65
C ASN A 15 -22.25 10.06 0.08
N LEU A 16 -21.14 10.06 0.81
CA LEU A 16 -19.87 10.53 0.26
C LEU A 16 -19.40 9.58 -0.85
N ILE A 17 -19.29 10.11 -2.06
CA ILE A 17 -18.58 9.47 -3.16
C ILE A 17 -17.10 9.79 -2.96
N LEU A 18 -16.29 8.76 -2.91
CA LEU A 18 -14.86 8.85 -2.66
C LEU A 18 -14.13 8.44 -3.94
N ASN A 19 -13.19 9.27 -4.39
CA ASN A 19 -12.42 9.02 -5.61
C ASN A 19 -11.16 8.20 -5.30
N ASN A 20 -10.14 8.83 -4.75
CA ASN A 20 -8.88 8.18 -4.41
C ASN A 20 -8.53 8.40 -2.94
N ILE A 21 -7.46 7.74 -2.49
CA ILE A 21 -6.85 7.99 -1.20
C ILE A 21 -5.43 8.50 -1.43
N GLU A 22 -5.09 9.66 -0.86
CA GLU A 22 -3.82 10.32 -1.08
C GLU A 22 -3.21 10.76 0.26
N PHE A 23 -1.90 10.54 0.44
CA PHE A 23 -1.16 10.93 1.63
C PHE A 23 -0.31 12.20 1.43
N ASP A 24 -0.07 12.62 0.18
CA ASP A 24 0.56 13.89 -0.12
C ASP A 24 -0.51 14.98 -0.33
N SER A 25 -0.66 15.88 0.64
CA SER A 25 -1.65 16.96 0.57
C SER A 25 -1.50 17.86 -0.66
N ARG A 26 -0.36 17.83 -1.36
CA ARG A 26 -0.11 18.60 -2.58
C ARG A 26 -0.77 17.97 -3.81
N LEU A 27 -1.01 16.66 -3.78
CA LEU A 27 -1.55 15.86 -4.89
C LEU A 27 -3.06 15.62 -4.76
N ILE A 28 -3.68 16.03 -3.67
CA ILE A 28 -5.13 15.92 -3.43
C ILE A 28 -5.91 16.54 -4.60
N GLN A 29 -6.95 15.83 -5.02
CA GLN A 29 -7.96 16.25 -5.99
C GLN A 29 -9.35 16.23 -5.37
N ASP A 30 -10.33 16.85 -6.05
CA ASP A 30 -11.71 16.89 -5.58
C ASP A 30 -12.28 15.47 -5.37
N GLY A 31 -12.86 15.25 -4.20
CA GLY A 31 -13.46 13.97 -3.83
C GLY A 31 -12.50 12.96 -3.21
N ASP A 32 -11.23 13.31 -3.02
CA ASP A 32 -10.25 12.40 -2.43
C ASP A 32 -10.39 12.23 -0.92
N ILE A 33 -9.88 11.12 -0.43
CA ILE A 33 -9.62 10.87 1.00
C ILE A 33 -8.20 11.29 1.30
N PHE A 34 -8.00 12.16 2.28
CA PHE A 34 -6.67 12.44 2.78
C PHE A 34 -6.24 11.42 3.84
N LEU A 35 -5.05 10.89 3.70
CA LEU A 35 -4.42 9.95 4.62
C LEU A 35 -3.22 10.61 5.33
N PRO A 36 -3.37 11.15 6.54
CA PRO A 36 -2.24 11.67 7.30
C PRO A 36 -1.37 10.53 7.81
N LEU A 37 -0.15 10.44 7.33
CA LEU A 37 0.86 9.50 7.80
C LEU A 37 1.85 10.21 8.74
N LYS A 38 2.40 9.49 9.69
CA LYS A 38 3.47 9.96 10.57
C LYS A 38 4.82 9.65 9.93
N GLY A 39 5.60 10.68 9.70
CA GLY A 39 6.95 10.61 9.20
C GLY A 39 7.85 11.57 9.96
N ALA A 40 8.71 12.32 9.27
CA ALA A 40 9.49 13.42 9.86
C ALA A 40 8.61 14.52 10.46
N ARG A 41 7.39 14.67 9.95
CA ARG A 41 6.32 15.55 10.47
C ARG A 41 5.04 14.74 10.65
N ASP A 42 4.15 15.18 11.55
CA ASP A 42 2.80 14.60 11.71
C ASP A 42 1.92 15.03 10.54
N GLY A 43 1.53 14.08 9.70
CA GLY A 43 0.66 14.33 8.54
C GLY A 43 -0.69 14.99 8.89
N HIS A 44 -1.14 14.88 10.15
CA HIS A 44 -2.36 15.56 10.61
C HIS A 44 -2.28 17.08 10.54
N GLU A 45 -1.08 17.66 10.54
CA GLU A 45 -0.87 19.10 10.35
C GLU A 45 -1.33 19.59 8.96
N PHE A 46 -1.36 18.70 7.98
CA PHE A 46 -1.72 19.00 6.59
C PHE A 46 -3.20 18.78 6.27
N ILE A 47 -4.03 18.37 7.24
CA ILE A 47 -5.48 18.18 7.02
C ILE A 47 -6.13 19.45 6.47
N PRO A 48 -5.93 20.67 7.04
CA PRO A 48 -6.53 21.89 6.47
C PRO A 48 -6.15 22.07 5.00
N THR A 49 -4.86 21.95 4.67
CA THR A 49 -4.35 22.10 3.30
C THR A 49 -4.98 21.09 2.34
N ALA A 50 -5.18 19.85 2.79
CA ALA A 50 -5.84 18.83 1.97
C ALA A 50 -7.29 19.17 1.67
N PHE A 51 -8.03 19.71 2.66
CA PHE A 51 -9.42 20.14 2.46
C PHE A 51 -9.51 21.38 1.57
N ASP A 52 -8.58 22.32 1.68
CA ASP A 52 -8.50 23.46 0.78
C ASP A 52 -8.29 23.05 -0.69
N LYS A 53 -7.76 21.85 -0.92
CA LYS A 53 -7.53 21.27 -2.26
C LYS A 53 -8.59 20.30 -2.74
N GLY A 54 -9.64 20.06 -1.97
CA GLY A 54 -10.77 19.25 -2.40
C GLY A 54 -10.90 17.89 -1.71
N ALA A 55 -10.09 17.58 -0.67
CA ALA A 55 -10.36 16.41 0.15
C ALA A 55 -11.76 16.51 0.78
N VAL A 56 -12.53 15.43 0.76
CA VAL A 56 -13.89 15.40 1.31
C VAL A 56 -13.97 14.72 2.67
N VAL A 57 -12.97 13.89 2.98
CA VAL A 57 -12.85 13.21 4.27
C VAL A 57 -11.37 12.89 4.53
N THR A 58 -11.00 12.78 5.79
CA THR A 58 -9.67 12.30 6.19
C THR A 58 -9.78 11.09 7.11
N LEU A 59 -8.81 10.18 7.05
CA LEU A 59 -8.53 9.29 8.18
C LEU A 59 -7.87 10.11 9.29
N SER A 60 -8.11 9.80 10.55
CA SER A 60 -7.47 10.52 11.65
C SER A 60 -7.35 9.66 12.91
N GLU A 61 -6.26 9.82 13.64
CA GLU A 61 -6.05 9.19 14.95
C GLU A 61 -6.60 10.02 16.12
N LYS A 62 -7.01 11.25 15.84
CA LYS A 62 -7.57 12.20 16.80
C LYS A 62 -8.80 12.89 16.21
N LYS A 63 -9.68 13.41 17.07
CA LYS A 63 -10.81 14.23 16.62
C LYS A 63 -10.29 15.52 15.99
N VAL A 64 -10.82 15.86 14.83
CA VAL A 64 -10.49 17.07 14.06
C VAL A 64 -11.78 17.79 13.65
N ALA A 65 -11.68 19.07 13.28
CA ALA A 65 -12.82 19.89 12.90
C ALA A 65 -13.40 19.54 11.52
N PHE A 66 -12.70 18.74 10.76
CA PHE A 66 -13.06 18.32 9.39
C PHE A 66 -13.81 16.97 9.39
N PRO A 67 -14.56 16.64 8.33
CA PRO A 67 -15.11 15.30 8.14
C PRO A 67 -14.01 14.25 8.24
N HIS A 68 -14.12 13.32 9.18
CA HIS A 68 -13.05 12.34 9.42
C HIS A 68 -13.58 10.96 9.82
N ILE A 69 -12.79 9.96 9.48
CA ILE A 69 -12.95 8.59 9.95
C ILE A 69 -11.91 8.38 11.07
N LEU A 70 -12.38 8.33 12.31
CA LEU A 70 -11.50 8.16 13.46
C LEU A 70 -11.05 6.71 13.58
N VAL A 71 -9.75 6.48 13.49
CA VAL A 71 -9.11 5.16 13.56
C VAL A 71 -8.09 5.11 14.69
N LYS A 72 -7.60 3.92 15.03
CA LYS A 72 -6.55 3.76 16.04
C LYS A 72 -5.17 4.15 15.48
N ASN A 73 -4.92 3.80 14.23
CA ASN A 73 -3.68 4.05 13.51
C ASN A 73 -3.99 4.20 12.01
N THR A 74 -3.55 5.30 11.39
CA THR A 74 -3.87 5.62 10.00
C THR A 74 -3.14 4.71 9.02
N GLU A 75 -1.88 4.34 9.29
CA GLU A 75 -1.12 3.42 8.45
C GLU A 75 -1.74 2.02 8.44
N GLN A 76 -2.08 1.48 9.62
CA GLN A 76 -2.78 0.19 9.71
C GLN A 76 -4.15 0.22 9.01
N ALA A 77 -4.90 1.31 9.15
CA ALA A 77 -6.17 1.47 8.46
C ALA A 77 -6.00 1.45 6.93
N PHE A 78 -4.93 2.08 6.43
CA PHE A 78 -4.58 2.07 5.02
C PHE A 78 -4.25 0.65 4.51
N GLN A 79 -3.44 -0.09 5.25
CA GLN A 79 -3.11 -1.48 4.95
C GLN A 79 -4.34 -2.38 4.93
N VAL A 80 -5.24 -2.23 5.91
CA VAL A 80 -6.51 -2.98 5.98
C VAL A 80 -7.43 -2.64 4.80
N LEU A 81 -7.49 -1.39 4.38
CA LEU A 81 -8.24 -0.97 3.18
C LEU A 81 -7.70 -1.66 1.92
N ALA A 82 -6.38 -1.68 1.74
CA ALA A 82 -5.75 -2.32 0.59
C ALA A 82 -6.01 -3.84 0.57
N ALA A 83 -5.84 -4.53 1.71
CA ALA A 83 -6.13 -5.96 1.82
C ALA A 83 -7.60 -6.27 1.50
N TYR A 84 -8.53 -5.46 2.02
CA TYR A 84 -9.96 -5.59 1.72
C TYR A 84 -10.26 -5.36 0.24
N TYR A 85 -9.61 -4.39 -0.40
CA TYR A 85 -9.79 -4.09 -1.82
C TYR A 85 -9.31 -5.25 -2.69
N LEU A 86 -8.14 -5.84 -2.38
CA LEU A 86 -7.66 -7.05 -3.06
C LEU A 86 -8.63 -8.23 -2.93
N GLU A 87 -9.17 -8.44 -1.74
CA GLU A 87 -10.17 -9.51 -1.52
C GLU A 87 -11.44 -9.28 -2.34
N LYS A 88 -11.89 -8.04 -2.49
CA LYS A 88 -13.08 -7.68 -3.26
C LYS A 88 -12.87 -7.77 -4.77
N THR A 89 -11.75 -7.31 -5.26
CA THR A 89 -11.45 -7.31 -6.70
C THR A 89 -11.07 -8.70 -7.21
N LYS A 90 -10.58 -9.58 -6.31
CA LYS A 90 -10.08 -10.93 -6.65
C LYS A 90 -9.02 -10.92 -7.74
N VAL A 91 -8.25 -9.84 -7.82
CA VAL A 91 -7.13 -9.70 -8.75
C VAL A 91 -6.06 -10.75 -8.41
N ASP A 92 -5.44 -11.33 -9.42
CA ASP A 92 -4.33 -12.24 -9.21
C ASP A 92 -3.04 -11.47 -8.94
N VAL A 93 -2.48 -11.67 -7.76
CA VAL A 93 -1.26 -10.99 -7.32
C VAL A 93 -0.02 -11.86 -7.60
N ILE A 94 0.98 -11.24 -8.20
CA ILE A 94 2.32 -11.78 -8.43
C ILE A 94 3.28 -10.91 -7.62
N ALA A 95 4.00 -11.49 -6.65
CA ALA A 95 4.93 -10.78 -5.80
C ALA A 95 6.37 -11.07 -6.20
N ILE A 96 7.20 -10.03 -6.23
CA ILE A 96 8.60 -10.13 -6.61
C ILE A 96 9.46 -9.46 -5.54
N THR A 97 10.38 -10.23 -4.96
CA THR A 97 11.41 -9.73 -4.04
C THR A 97 12.82 -10.17 -4.46
N GLY A 98 13.81 -9.73 -3.75
CA GLY A 98 15.22 -10.08 -3.97
C GLY A 98 16.16 -8.96 -3.57
N SER A 99 17.44 -9.25 -3.44
CA SER A 99 18.47 -8.25 -3.15
C SER A 99 18.70 -7.32 -4.35
N ASN A 100 18.71 -7.87 -5.55
CA ASN A 100 18.86 -7.14 -6.82
C ASN A 100 17.88 -7.69 -7.87
N GLY A 101 17.61 -6.90 -8.91
CA GLY A 101 16.80 -7.31 -10.05
C GLY A 101 15.29 -7.27 -9.85
N LYS A 102 14.77 -6.87 -8.68
CA LYS A 102 13.33 -6.78 -8.40
C LYS A 102 12.58 -5.94 -9.43
N THR A 103 12.99 -4.69 -9.60
CA THR A 103 12.33 -3.72 -10.50
C THR A 103 12.37 -4.17 -11.95
N THR A 104 13.54 -4.63 -12.42
CA THR A 104 13.69 -5.15 -13.79
C THR A 104 12.80 -6.36 -14.03
N THR A 105 12.80 -7.33 -13.10
CA THR A 105 11.95 -8.53 -13.21
C THR A 105 10.46 -8.17 -13.17
N LYS A 106 10.06 -7.26 -12.28
CA LYS A 106 8.69 -6.73 -12.21
C LYS A 106 8.28 -6.10 -13.54
N ASP A 107 9.12 -5.26 -14.12
CA ASP A 107 8.81 -4.55 -15.37
C ASP A 107 8.70 -5.51 -16.54
N MET A 108 9.64 -6.45 -16.68
CA MET A 108 9.60 -7.48 -17.72
C MET A 108 8.38 -8.40 -17.57
N ALA A 109 8.12 -8.88 -16.35
CA ALA A 109 6.95 -9.74 -16.09
C ALA A 109 5.64 -9.02 -16.40
N ALA A 110 5.49 -7.76 -15.97
CA ALA A 110 4.30 -6.97 -16.24
C ALA A 110 4.09 -6.76 -17.75
N GLN A 111 5.13 -6.42 -18.51
CA GLN A 111 5.06 -6.24 -19.97
C GLN A 111 4.62 -7.52 -20.71
N ILE A 112 5.16 -8.68 -20.29
CA ILE A 112 4.77 -9.97 -20.87
C ILE A 112 3.30 -10.29 -20.54
N ILE A 113 2.88 -10.12 -19.29
CA ILE A 113 1.52 -10.43 -18.83
C ILE A 113 0.51 -9.48 -19.49
N GLU A 114 0.87 -8.21 -19.69
CA GLU A 114 0.03 -7.17 -20.30
C GLU A 114 -0.36 -7.49 -21.75
N THR A 115 0.39 -8.33 -22.45
CA THR A 115 0.02 -8.80 -23.80
C THR A 115 -1.30 -9.60 -23.81
N THR A 116 -1.75 -10.11 -22.66
CA THR A 116 -2.92 -10.98 -22.57
C THR A 116 -3.94 -10.50 -21.52
N TYR A 117 -3.48 -9.86 -20.43
CA TYR A 117 -4.31 -9.48 -19.29
C TYR A 117 -4.18 -7.98 -19.00
N ARG A 118 -5.27 -7.36 -18.54
CA ARG A 118 -5.20 -6.02 -17.96
C ARG A 118 -4.34 -6.07 -16.71
N THR A 119 -3.15 -5.51 -16.80
CA THR A 119 -2.10 -5.63 -15.80
C THR A 119 -1.80 -4.28 -15.16
N TYR A 120 -1.60 -4.27 -13.86
CA TYR A 120 -1.05 -3.13 -13.13
C TYR A 120 0.17 -3.57 -12.33
N LYS A 121 1.05 -2.65 -11.99
CA LYS A 121 2.29 -2.97 -11.28
C LYS A 121 2.70 -1.86 -10.32
N THR A 122 3.54 -2.19 -9.34
CA THR A 122 4.22 -1.21 -8.49
C THR A 122 4.89 -0.13 -9.32
N GLN A 123 4.55 1.13 -9.05
CA GLN A 123 5.16 2.30 -9.66
C GLN A 123 6.36 2.76 -8.82
N GLY A 124 7.43 3.19 -9.50
CA GLY A 124 8.64 3.66 -8.81
C GLY A 124 9.13 2.67 -7.75
N ASN A 125 9.35 3.18 -6.55
CA ASN A 125 9.82 2.43 -5.37
C ASN A 125 8.72 2.22 -4.31
N TYR A 126 7.43 2.19 -4.69
CA TYR A 126 6.31 1.94 -3.77
C TYR A 126 6.23 0.47 -3.35
N ASN A 127 7.29 -0.05 -2.75
CA ASN A 127 7.50 -1.47 -2.46
C ASN A 127 7.55 -1.81 -0.96
N ASN A 128 7.13 -0.88 -0.10
CA ASN A 128 7.14 -1.00 1.36
C ASN A 128 5.70 -0.99 1.94
N GLN A 129 5.58 -0.95 3.28
CA GLN A 129 4.32 -0.99 4.04
C GLN A 129 3.35 0.18 3.74
N ILE A 130 3.80 1.24 3.08
CA ILE A 130 2.98 2.36 2.61
C ILE A 130 2.78 2.27 1.09
N GLY A 131 3.84 2.01 0.36
CA GLY A 131 3.84 2.00 -1.11
C GLY A 131 3.02 0.86 -1.71
N LEU A 132 3.03 -0.33 -1.09
CA LEU A 132 2.21 -1.45 -1.55
C LEU A 132 0.70 -1.15 -1.40
N PRO A 133 0.18 -0.72 -0.24
CA PRO A 133 -1.21 -0.28 -0.13
C PRO A 133 -1.58 0.84 -1.10
N TYR A 134 -0.68 1.80 -1.33
CA TYR A 134 -0.88 2.86 -2.31
C TYR A 134 -1.06 2.29 -3.71
N THR A 135 -0.16 1.42 -4.15
CA THR A 135 -0.25 0.73 -5.45
C THR A 135 -1.58 -0.02 -5.60
N VAL A 136 -2.00 -0.75 -4.57
CA VAL A 136 -3.24 -1.52 -4.58
C VAL A 136 -4.48 -0.62 -4.73
N LEU A 137 -4.56 0.46 -3.97
CA LEU A 137 -5.73 1.33 -3.96
C LEU A 137 -5.80 2.29 -5.16
N HIS A 138 -4.69 2.47 -5.89
CA HIS A 138 -4.64 3.20 -7.16
C HIS A 138 -4.70 2.29 -8.39
N MET A 139 -4.90 1.00 -8.18
CA MET A 139 -5.03 0.04 -9.27
C MET A 139 -6.30 0.35 -10.09
N PRO A 140 -6.18 0.50 -11.43
CA PRO A 140 -7.32 0.75 -12.30
C PRO A 140 -8.40 -0.33 -12.18
N GLU A 141 -9.65 0.09 -12.28
CA GLU A 141 -10.79 -0.83 -12.26
C GLU A 141 -10.67 -1.86 -13.39
N GLY A 142 -10.99 -3.10 -13.06
CA GLY A 142 -10.92 -4.21 -14.00
C GLY A 142 -9.52 -4.76 -14.24
N THR A 143 -8.51 -4.36 -13.46
CA THR A 143 -7.19 -5.01 -13.45
C THR A 143 -7.35 -6.50 -13.13
N GLN A 144 -6.72 -7.36 -13.93
CA GLN A 144 -6.77 -8.82 -13.78
C GLN A 144 -5.52 -9.38 -13.14
N LYS A 145 -4.38 -8.76 -13.37
CA LYS A 145 -3.08 -9.16 -12.81
C LYS A 145 -2.40 -7.95 -12.16
N LEU A 146 -1.91 -8.14 -10.96
CA LEU A 146 -1.19 -7.12 -10.19
C LEU A 146 0.22 -7.63 -9.87
N VAL A 147 1.24 -6.97 -10.40
CA VAL A 147 2.65 -7.32 -10.18
C VAL A 147 3.23 -6.39 -9.12
N LEU A 148 3.46 -6.93 -7.93
CA LEU A 148 3.95 -6.17 -6.78
C LEU A 148 5.43 -6.43 -6.54
N GLU A 149 6.20 -5.36 -6.48
CA GLU A 149 7.55 -5.39 -5.93
C GLU A 149 7.48 -5.30 -4.41
N MET A 150 8.22 -6.16 -3.71
CA MET A 150 8.30 -6.18 -2.25
C MET A 150 9.74 -5.93 -1.79
N GLY A 151 9.93 -4.79 -1.14
CA GLY A 151 11.19 -4.37 -0.52
C GLY A 151 11.36 -4.96 0.87
N GLN A 152 12.61 -5.03 1.32
CA GLN A 152 12.97 -5.51 2.65
C GLN A 152 14.12 -4.67 3.19
N ASP A 153 13.87 -3.98 4.29
CA ASP A 153 14.89 -3.28 5.08
C ASP A 153 15.14 -4.00 6.40
N HIS A 154 14.10 -4.65 6.96
CA HIS A 154 14.15 -5.37 8.24
C HIS A 154 13.49 -6.75 8.13
N MET A 155 13.80 -7.59 9.13
CA MET A 155 13.11 -8.87 9.29
C MET A 155 11.62 -8.62 9.56
N GLY A 156 10.73 -9.35 8.86
CA GLY A 156 9.29 -9.22 8.96
C GLY A 156 8.65 -8.31 7.92
N ASP A 157 9.42 -7.48 7.19
CA ASP A 157 8.85 -6.61 6.15
C ASP A 157 8.16 -7.41 5.05
N ILE A 158 8.82 -8.45 4.55
CA ILE A 158 8.24 -9.31 3.50
C ILE A 158 7.03 -10.08 4.03
N HIS A 159 7.08 -10.57 5.28
CA HIS A 159 5.92 -11.22 5.90
C HIS A 159 4.71 -10.29 5.96
N LEU A 160 4.91 -9.04 6.37
CA LEU A 160 3.83 -8.04 6.38
C LEU A 160 3.24 -7.84 4.98
N LEU A 161 4.10 -7.64 3.97
CA LEU A 161 3.67 -7.36 2.61
C LEU A 161 2.99 -8.57 1.96
N SER A 162 3.51 -9.78 2.17
CA SER A 162 2.92 -11.03 1.64
C SER A 162 1.57 -11.34 2.31
N THR A 163 1.46 -11.18 3.62
CA THR A 163 0.20 -11.33 4.36
C THR A 163 -0.88 -10.35 3.86
N LEU A 164 -0.49 -9.12 3.54
CA LEU A 164 -1.37 -8.10 2.99
C LEU A 164 -1.85 -8.45 1.58
N ALA A 165 -0.91 -8.83 0.72
CA ALA A 165 -1.14 -9.01 -0.71
C ALA A 165 -1.63 -10.42 -1.07
N LYS A 166 -1.33 -11.44 -0.26
CA LYS A 166 -1.67 -12.86 -0.48
C LYS A 166 -1.37 -13.31 -1.92
N PRO A 167 -0.10 -13.25 -2.36
CA PRO A 167 0.24 -13.50 -3.75
C PRO A 167 -0.05 -14.95 -4.15
N LYS A 168 -0.55 -15.15 -5.37
CA LYS A 168 -0.68 -16.48 -5.99
C LYS A 168 0.64 -17.03 -6.51
N LEU A 169 1.56 -16.14 -6.86
CA LEU A 169 2.90 -16.45 -7.35
C LEU A 169 3.91 -15.54 -6.66
N ALA A 170 4.95 -16.12 -6.12
CA ALA A 170 6.08 -15.42 -5.52
C ALA A 170 7.38 -15.71 -6.29
N VAL A 171 8.18 -14.66 -6.51
CA VAL A 171 9.47 -14.74 -7.18
C VAL A 171 10.54 -14.11 -6.31
N ILE A 172 11.62 -14.84 -6.05
CA ILE A 172 12.84 -14.33 -5.43
C ILE A 172 13.91 -14.28 -6.51
N THR A 173 14.34 -13.07 -6.89
CA THR A 173 15.29 -12.90 -8.01
C THR A 173 16.71 -13.32 -7.65
N LEU A 174 17.19 -12.82 -6.51
CA LEU A 174 18.54 -13.08 -6.01
C LEU A 174 18.60 -12.86 -4.50
N ILE A 175 19.39 -13.69 -3.81
CA ILE A 175 19.79 -13.48 -2.43
C ILE A 175 21.24 -13.03 -2.41
N GLY A 176 21.45 -11.74 -2.25
CA GLY A 176 22.76 -11.08 -2.16
C GLY A 176 22.99 -10.47 -0.79
N GLU A 177 23.84 -9.45 -0.73
CA GLU A 177 24.29 -8.80 0.51
C GLU A 177 23.64 -7.42 0.77
N SER A 178 22.55 -7.09 0.05
CA SER A 178 21.83 -5.84 0.30
C SER A 178 21.28 -5.82 1.73
N HIS A 179 21.45 -4.68 2.42
CA HIS A 179 21.04 -4.48 3.81
C HIS A 179 21.76 -5.40 4.83
N LEU A 180 23.00 -5.82 4.52
CA LEU A 180 23.80 -6.68 5.40
C LEU A 180 24.00 -6.04 6.78
N GLU A 181 24.07 -4.71 6.85
CA GLU A 181 24.16 -3.93 8.09
C GLU A 181 22.98 -4.15 9.05
N PHE A 182 21.78 -4.46 8.53
CA PHE A 182 20.58 -4.73 9.33
C PHE A 182 20.39 -6.22 9.64
N PHE A 183 20.81 -7.09 8.72
CA PHE A 183 20.61 -8.54 8.84
C PHE A 183 21.81 -9.27 9.43
N GLY A 184 22.98 -8.70 9.34
CA GLY A 184 24.23 -9.28 9.82
C GLY A 184 24.77 -10.43 8.97
N THR A 185 23.94 -11.27 8.39
CA THR A 185 24.35 -12.41 7.54
C THR A 185 23.46 -12.56 6.31
N ARG A 186 24.02 -13.16 5.25
CA ARG A 186 23.29 -13.49 4.02
C ARG A 186 22.16 -14.50 4.28
N ASP A 187 22.34 -15.42 5.21
CA ASP A 187 21.32 -16.41 5.58
C ASP A 187 20.09 -15.73 6.18
N LYS A 188 20.28 -14.72 7.03
CA LYS A 188 19.16 -13.92 7.56
C LYS A 188 18.47 -13.09 6.50
N ILE A 189 19.19 -12.59 5.49
CA ILE A 189 18.60 -11.94 4.33
C ILE A 189 17.73 -12.94 3.55
N ALA A 190 18.22 -14.17 3.39
CA ALA A 190 17.46 -15.25 2.75
C ALA A 190 16.19 -15.60 3.54
N GLU A 191 16.33 -15.78 4.87
CA GLU A 191 15.20 -16.03 5.78
C GLU A 191 14.12 -14.95 5.66
N GLY A 192 14.51 -13.66 5.70
CA GLY A 192 13.57 -12.56 5.55
C GLY A 192 12.86 -12.55 4.20
N LYS A 193 13.57 -12.89 3.09
CA LYS A 193 12.95 -12.93 1.74
C LYS A 193 12.06 -14.15 1.54
N LEU A 194 12.38 -15.27 2.19
CA LEU A 194 11.54 -16.47 2.14
C LEU A 194 10.18 -16.28 2.81
N GLN A 195 10.01 -15.28 3.67
CA GLN A 195 8.71 -14.90 4.23
C GLN A 195 7.67 -14.50 3.17
N ILE A 196 8.06 -14.40 1.89
CA ILE A 196 7.11 -14.14 0.79
C ILE A 196 6.15 -15.31 0.54
N VAL A 197 6.45 -16.49 1.05
CA VAL A 197 5.65 -17.72 0.88
C VAL A 197 4.96 -18.21 2.16
N ASP A 198 5.04 -17.43 3.24
CA ASP A 198 4.39 -17.73 4.53
C ASP A 198 2.86 -17.61 4.48
#